data_cbae3a7894d1439b45f91bd5e4dd9015
#
_entry.id   cbae3a7894d1439b45f91bd5e4dd9015
#
_cell.length_a   1.000
_cell.length_b   1.000
_cell.length_c   1.000
_cell.angle_alpha   90.00
_cell.angle_beta   90.00
_cell.angle_gamma   90.00
#
_symmetry.space_group_name_H-M   'P 1'
#
loop_
_entity.id
_entity.type
_entity.pdbx_description
1 polymer ?
#
loop_
_entity_poly.entity_id
_entity_poly.type
_entity_poly.pdbx_seq_one_letter_code
_entity_poly.pdbx_strand_id
1 'polypeptide(L)'
;PAIGDNRRLLQEGDLVLLDIPSGVDGYHTDKSVVYFYGDLDRHPAADRIRRAYDFCAEFERMVAERMVPGAIPEEIFLELWPTIPTEFAEGFMNGGKFLAHSIGLVMDEAPVIARGFKAPLEAGMTFACEPKIALPGVGVVGTENTYEVVEQGAARSLTGNILDLQCIRD
;
A
#
# COMPACT_ATOMS: atom_id res chain seq x y z
N PRO A 1 0.72 -1.05 -11.66
CA PRO A 1 1.91 -0.21 -11.87
C PRO A 1 2.50 -0.45 -13.25
N ALA A 2 3.15 0.58 -13.83
CA ALA A 2 3.85 0.42 -15.09
C ALA A 2 5.18 -0.33 -14.85
N ILE A 3 5.45 -1.33 -15.66
CA ILE A 3 6.74 -2.02 -15.64
C ILE A 3 7.82 -1.04 -16.09
N GLY A 4 8.90 -0.93 -15.32
CA GLY A 4 10.04 -0.08 -15.65
C GLY A 4 10.79 -0.57 -16.90
N ASP A 5 11.50 0.34 -17.57
CA ASP A 5 12.41 -0.02 -18.67
C ASP A 5 13.74 -0.55 -18.08
N ASN A 6 14.06 -1.80 -18.35
CA ASN A 6 15.28 -2.45 -17.86
C ASN A 6 16.58 -1.85 -18.46
N ARG A 7 16.48 -0.95 -19.42
CA ARG A 7 17.60 -0.22 -20.03
C ARG A 7 17.82 1.16 -19.40
N ARG A 8 16.87 1.61 -18.56
CA ARG A 8 16.99 2.88 -17.88
C ARG A 8 17.93 2.73 -16.67
N LEU A 9 18.97 3.54 -16.64
CA LEU A 9 19.80 3.66 -15.45
C LEU A 9 19.13 4.57 -14.43
N LEU A 10 19.22 4.21 -13.17
CA LEU A 10 18.78 5.06 -12.06
C LEU A 10 19.58 6.35 -12.05
N GLN A 11 18.92 7.43 -11.76
CA GLN A 11 19.52 8.77 -11.63
C GLN A 11 19.20 9.33 -10.25
N GLU A 12 20.09 10.17 -9.73
CA GLU A 12 19.83 10.87 -8.49
C GLU A 12 18.51 11.65 -8.56
N GLY A 13 17.65 11.45 -7.57
CA GLY A 13 16.29 11.98 -7.54
C GLY A 13 15.20 11.00 -7.97
N ASP A 14 15.56 9.80 -8.43
CA ASP A 14 14.56 8.80 -8.80
C ASP A 14 13.88 8.18 -7.56
N LEU A 15 12.56 8.00 -7.67
CA LEU A 15 11.80 7.09 -6.82
C LEU A 15 11.77 5.70 -7.48
N VAL A 16 12.17 4.69 -6.73
CA VAL A 16 12.21 3.30 -7.17
C VAL A 16 11.18 2.51 -6.37
N LEU A 17 10.07 2.18 -7.00
CA LEU A 17 9.07 1.27 -6.45
C LEU A 17 9.46 -0.16 -6.83
N LEU A 18 9.68 -1.00 -5.83
CA LEU A 18 9.83 -2.44 -5.97
C LEU A 18 8.53 -3.08 -5.49
N ASP A 19 7.78 -3.64 -6.41
CA ASP A 19 6.54 -4.35 -6.19
C ASP A 19 6.82 -5.84 -6.47
N ILE A 20 6.93 -6.63 -5.40
CA ILE A 20 7.52 -7.97 -5.46
C ILE A 20 6.56 -8.98 -4.84
N PRO A 21 5.72 -9.59 -5.67
CA PRO A 21 4.95 -10.74 -5.23
C PRO A 21 5.86 -11.95 -5.01
N SER A 22 5.52 -12.76 -4.02
CA SER A 22 6.22 -14.00 -3.71
C SER A 22 5.24 -15.11 -3.41
N GLY A 23 5.63 -16.36 -3.63
CA GLY A 23 4.80 -17.52 -3.34
C GLY A 23 5.60 -18.69 -2.78
N VAL A 24 5.02 -19.37 -1.78
CA VAL A 24 5.56 -20.59 -1.17
C VAL A 24 4.41 -21.59 -1.03
N ASP A 25 4.61 -22.80 -1.53
CA ASP A 25 3.63 -23.90 -1.47
C ASP A 25 2.23 -23.53 -2.01
N GLY A 26 2.18 -22.62 -3.00
CA GLY A 26 0.94 -22.16 -3.62
C GLY A 26 0.26 -20.99 -2.93
N TYR A 27 0.78 -20.50 -1.79
CA TYR A 27 0.31 -19.29 -1.14
C TYR A 27 1.16 -18.10 -1.53
N HIS A 28 0.50 -16.96 -1.78
CA HIS A 28 1.11 -15.72 -2.21
C HIS A 28 1.19 -14.68 -1.09
N THR A 29 2.21 -13.84 -1.17
CA THR A 29 2.30 -12.57 -0.45
C THR A 29 2.54 -11.46 -1.45
N ASP A 30 2.08 -10.27 -1.14
CA ASP A 30 2.36 -9.06 -1.90
C ASP A 30 3.02 -8.02 -1.03
N LYS A 31 4.04 -7.38 -1.58
CA LYS A 31 4.79 -6.34 -0.86
C LYS A 31 5.44 -5.37 -1.83
N SER A 32 5.18 -4.09 -1.59
CA SER A 32 5.96 -3.02 -2.22
C SER A 32 6.83 -2.30 -1.19
N VAL A 33 7.97 -1.87 -1.67
CA VAL A 33 8.85 -0.91 -0.99
C VAL A 33 9.24 0.20 -1.95
N VAL A 34 9.38 1.41 -1.42
CA VAL A 34 9.83 2.57 -2.19
C VAL A 34 11.16 3.04 -1.66
N TYR A 35 12.10 3.23 -2.56
CA TYR A 35 13.40 3.83 -2.29
C TYR A 35 13.51 5.17 -3.01
N PHE A 36 14.13 6.13 -2.36
CA PHE A 36 14.59 7.35 -3.02
C PHE A 36 16.09 7.24 -3.28
N TYR A 37 16.51 7.40 -4.54
CA TYR A 37 17.93 7.36 -4.88
C TYR A 37 18.53 8.76 -4.84
N GLY A 38 19.44 9.00 -3.89
CA GLY A 38 20.12 10.26 -3.68
C GLY A 38 19.76 10.98 -2.38
N ASP A 39 19.96 12.29 -2.35
CA ASP A 39 19.65 13.16 -1.21
C ASP A 39 18.25 13.77 -1.34
N LEU A 40 17.28 13.18 -0.64
CA LEU A 40 15.90 13.64 -0.67
C LEU A 40 15.76 15.10 -0.20
N ASP A 41 16.60 15.57 0.73
CA ASP A 41 16.51 16.95 1.24
C ASP A 41 16.82 17.99 0.17
N ARG A 42 17.53 17.61 -0.89
CA ARG A 42 17.86 18.46 -2.02
C ARG A 42 16.87 18.37 -3.17
N HIS A 43 15.93 17.43 -3.10
CA HIS A 43 14.97 17.25 -4.18
C HIS A 43 13.88 18.34 -4.15
N PRO A 44 13.52 18.98 -5.28
CA PRO A 44 12.52 20.07 -5.30
C PRO A 44 11.14 19.68 -4.77
N ALA A 45 10.79 18.40 -4.85
CA ALA A 45 9.52 17.86 -4.37
C ALA A 45 9.65 17.13 -3.02
N ALA A 46 10.75 17.29 -2.26
CA ALA A 46 11.02 16.55 -1.02
C ALA A 46 9.85 16.53 -0.05
N ASP A 47 9.29 17.70 0.27
CA ASP A 47 8.16 17.81 1.20
C ASP A 47 6.90 17.12 0.69
N ARG A 48 6.66 17.18 -0.63
CA ARG A 48 5.51 16.51 -1.25
C ARG A 48 5.67 14.98 -1.22
N ILE A 49 6.88 14.50 -1.48
CA ILE A 49 7.23 13.07 -1.41
C ILE A 49 7.01 12.57 0.02
N ARG A 50 7.56 13.26 1.03
CA ARG A 50 7.40 12.89 2.44
C ARG A 50 5.93 12.87 2.85
N ARG A 51 5.20 13.96 2.64
CA ARG A 51 3.77 14.01 3.02
C ARG A 51 2.95 12.91 2.38
N ALA A 52 3.20 12.61 1.10
CA ALA A 52 2.48 11.54 0.40
C ALA A 52 2.83 10.16 0.95
N TYR A 53 4.12 9.93 1.23
CA TYR A 53 4.58 8.66 1.80
C TYR A 53 4.07 8.45 3.23
N ASP A 54 4.21 9.46 4.08
CA ASP A 54 3.74 9.43 5.48
C ASP A 54 2.22 9.21 5.53
N PHE A 55 1.47 9.84 4.62
CA PHE A 55 0.04 9.58 4.50
C PHE A 55 -0.23 8.11 4.12
N CYS A 56 0.47 7.53 3.15
CA CYS A 56 0.29 6.12 2.80
C CYS A 56 0.59 5.19 3.99
N ALA A 57 1.69 5.41 4.70
CA ALA A 57 2.08 4.62 5.87
C ALA A 57 1.02 4.68 6.98
N GLU A 58 0.51 5.88 7.27
CA GLU A 58 -0.55 6.08 8.26
C GLU A 58 -1.87 5.47 7.79
N PHE A 59 -2.21 5.63 6.51
CA PHE A 59 -3.44 5.10 5.94
C PHE A 59 -3.46 3.57 5.95
N GLU A 60 -2.34 2.92 5.61
CA GLU A 60 -2.16 1.48 5.72
C GLU A 60 -2.43 1.00 7.15
N ARG A 61 -1.86 1.69 8.15
CA ARG A 61 -2.09 1.40 9.57
C ARG A 61 -3.57 1.55 9.94
N MET A 62 -4.23 2.63 9.48
CA MET A 62 -5.66 2.86 9.72
C MET A 62 -6.54 1.75 9.15
N VAL A 63 -6.21 1.23 7.97
CA VAL A 63 -6.92 0.09 7.36
C VAL A 63 -6.69 -1.17 8.20
N ALA A 64 -5.44 -1.49 8.56
CA ALA A 64 -5.09 -2.66 9.36
C ALA A 64 -5.78 -2.68 10.73
N GLU A 65 -5.92 -1.52 11.39
CA GLU A 65 -6.62 -1.38 12.68
C GLU A 65 -8.11 -1.71 12.59
N ARG A 66 -8.72 -1.57 11.41
CA ARG A 66 -10.15 -1.85 11.18
C ARG A 66 -10.42 -3.25 10.66
N MET A 67 -9.41 -3.92 10.17
CA MET A 67 -9.53 -5.31 9.73
C MET A 67 -9.55 -6.25 10.94
N VAL A 68 -10.72 -6.34 11.59
CA VAL A 68 -10.97 -7.21 12.74
C VAL A 68 -12.11 -8.19 12.43
N PRO A 69 -12.20 -9.34 13.09
CA PRO A 69 -13.32 -10.27 12.89
C PRO A 69 -14.67 -9.59 13.09
N GLY A 70 -15.59 -9.80 12.13
CA GLY A 70 -16.93 -9.18 12.13
C GLY A 70 -17.01 -7.82 11.46
N ALA A 71 -15.90 -7.15 11.17
CA ALA A 71 -15.91 -5.90 10.43
C ALA A 71 -16.40 -6.09 8.98
N ILE A 72 -17.14 -5.13 8.46
CA ILE A 72 -17.67 -5.16 7.10
C ILE A 72 -16.76 -4.37 6.16
N PRO A 73 -16.20 -5.01 5.11
CA PRO A 73 -15.28 -4.34 4.17
C PRO A 73 -15.81 -3.04 3.58
N GLU A 74 -17.08 -3.00 3.19
CA GLU A 74 -17.73 -1.79 2.67
C GLU A 74 -17.76 -0.66 3.71
N GLU A 75 -17.98 -0.96 4.98
CA GLU A 75 -18.02 0.04 6.06
C GLU A 75 -16.63 0.62 6.32
N ILE A 76 -15.59 -0.22 6.33
CA ILE A 76 -14.19 0.23 6.41
C ILE A 76 -13.87 1.18 5.26
N PHE A 77 -14.25 0.80 4.04
CA PHE A 77 -14.05 1.63 2.86
C PHE A 77 -14.77 2.98 2.98
N LEU A 78 -16.05 2.98 3.37
CA LEU A 78 -16.87 4.19 3.47
C LEU A 78 -16.36 5.14 4.57
N GLU A 79 -15.79 4.60 5.64
CA GLU A 79 -15.18 5.38 6.72
C GLU A 79 -13.86 6.04 6.26
N LEU A 80 -12.96 5.26 5.64
CA LEU A 80 -11.60 5.70 5.38
C LEU A 80 -11.42 6.45 4.04
N TRP A 81 -12.18 6.09 3.00
CA TRP A 81 -12.04 6.71 1.69
C TRP A 81 -12.18 8.25 1.70
N PRO A 82 -13.12 8.85 2.47
CA PRO A 82 -13.26 10.31 2.54
C PRO A 82 -12.09 11.02 3.25
N THR A 83 -11.23 10.29 3.95
CA THR A 83 -10.08 10.88 4.67
C THR A 83 -8.88 11.14 3.76
N ILE A 84 -8.92 10.64 2.51
CA ILE A 84 -7.86 10.87 1.54
C ILE A 84 -7.77 12.37 1.23
N PRO A 85 -6.59 13.01 1.44
CA PRO A 85 -6.42 14.43 1.16
C PRO A 85 -6.70 14.76 -0.31
N THR A 86 -7.38 15.87 -0.55
CA THR A 86 -7.76 16.31 -1.92
C THR A 86 -6.55 16.42 -2.84
N GLU A 87 -5.39 16.83 -2.30
CA GLU A 87 -4.14 16.94 -3.06
C GLU A 87 -3.62 15.60 -3.59
N PHE A 88 -4.04 14.48 -3.00
CA PHE A 88 -3.63 13.11 -3.37
C PHE A 88 -4.74 12.31 -4.05
N ALA A 89 -5.98 12.77 -3.99
CA ALA A 89 -7.15 12.00 -4.41
C ALA A 89 -7.10 11.53 -5.87
N GLU A 90 -6.58 12.35 -6.79
CA GLU A 90 -6.45 12.02 -8.20
C GLU A 90 -5.38 10.93 -8.44
N GLY A 91 -4.28 10.98 -7.69
CA GLY A 91 -3.16 10.04 -7.83
C GLY A 91 -3.28 8.79 -6.96
N PHE A 92 -4.28 8.74 -6.06
CA PHE A 92 -4.44 7.64 -5.11
C PHE A 92 -4.86 6.35 -5.81
N MET A 93 -4.17 5.25 -5.51
CA MET A 93 -4.42 3.91 -6.04
C MET A 93 -4.55 3.85 -7.58
N ASN A 94 -3.92 4.79 -8.30
CA ASN A 94 -4.01 4.92 -9.75
C ASN A 94 -5.47 4.92 -10.28
N GLY A 95 -6.39 5.52 -9.51
CA GLY A 95 -7.83 5.56 -9.79
C GLY A 95 -8.61 4.33 -9.36
N GLY A 96 -7.98 3.32 -8.77
CA GLY A 96 -8.65 2.19 -8.11
C GLY A 96 -9.46 2.65 -6.91
N LYS A 97 -10.60 2.01 -6.66
CA LYS A 97 -11.51 2.36 -5.56
C LYS A 97 -11.61 1.20 -4.57
N PHE A 98 -10.50 0.84 -3.98
CA PHE A 98 -10.38 -0.15 -2.91
C PHE A 98 -9.26 0.26 -1.95
N LEU A 99 -9.19 -0.36 -0.78
CA LEU A 99 -8.17 -0.09 0.24
C LEU A 99 -7.22 -1.27 0.45
N ALA A 100 -7.72 -2.48 0.26
CA ALA A 100 -6.96 -3.73 0.35
C ALA A 100 -7.69 -4.81 -0.44
N HIS A 101 -7.00 -5.79 -0.98
CA HIS A 101 -7.57 -6.99 -1.59
C HIS A 101 -7.15 -8.23 -0.81
N SER A 102 -8.00 -9.27 -0.80
CA SER A 102 -7.57 -10.57 -0.27
C SER A 102 -6.46 -11.17 -1.11
N ILE A 103 -5.62 -11.94 -0.45
CA ILE A 103 -4.50 -12.65 -1.05
C ILE A 103 -4.34 -14.01 -0.35
N GLY A 104 -4.03 -15.03 -1.13
CA GLY A 104 -3.84 -16.38 -0.60
C GLY A 104 -3.40 -17.32 -1.71
N LEU A 105 -4.29 -18.16 -2.21
CA LEU A 105 -3.98 -19.05 -3.34
C LEU A 105 -3.96 -18.30 -4.67
N VAL A 106 -4.56 -17.13 -4.72
CA VAL A 106 -4.52 -16.21 -5.85
C VAL A 106 -4.01 -14.87 -5.32
N MET A 107 -3.27 -14.12 -6.13
CA MET A 107 -2.68 -12.85 -5.71
C MET A 107 -3.75 -11.80 -5.42
N ASP A 108 -4.73 -11.67 -6.32
CA ASP A 108 -5.88 -10.78 -6.16
C ASP A 108 -7.15 -11.62 -6.08
N GLU A 109 -7.76 -11.70 -4.91
CA GLU A 109 -9.01 -12.43 -4.72
C GLU A 109 -10.01 -11.66 -3.83
N ALA A 110 -11.26 -12.13 -3.82
CA ALA A 110 -12.28 -11.61 -2.92
C ALA A 110 -12.17 -12.23 -1.52
N PRO A 111 -12.59 -11.51 -0.45
CA PRO A 111 -13.18 -10.18 -0.46
C PRO A 111 -12.18 -9.04 -0.65
N VAL A 112 -12.67 -7.87 -1.05
CA VAL A 112 -11.89 -6.64 -1.20
C VAL A 112 -12.43 -5.60 -0.22
N ILE A 113 -11.57 -4.80 0.40
CA ILE A 113 -12.00 -3.68 1.23
C ILE A 113 -12.45 -2.54 0.31
N ALA A 114 -13.70 -2.64 -0.14
CA ALA A 114 -14.30 -1.76 -1.14
C ALA A 114 -15.83 -1.77 -1.04
N ARG A 115 -16.49 -0.89 -1.81
CA ARG A 115 -17.94 -0.91 -1.94
C ARG A 115 -18.43 -2.24 -2.52
N GLY A 116 -19.56 -2.74 -1.99
CA GLY A 116 -20.22 -3.95 -2.44
C GLY A 116 -19.83 -5.22 -1.70
N PHE A 117 -18.78 -5.21 -0.90
CA PHE A 117 -18.34 -6.34 -0.08
C PHE A 117 -18.94 -6.24 1.32
N LYS A 118 -19.98 -7.02 1.59
CA LYS A 118 -20.82 -6.93 2.80
C LYS A 118 -20.72 -8.13 3.73
N ALA A 119 -20.02 -9.19 3.32
CA ALA A 119 -19.73 -10.29 4.21
C ALA A 119 -18.69 -9.86 5.26
N PRO A 120 -18.90 -10.20 6.55
CA PRO A 120 -17.97 -9.82 7.60
C PRO A 120 -16.60 -10.49 7.41
N LEU A 121 -15.56 -9.81 7.84
CA LEU A 121 -14.23 -10.40 7.92
C LEU A 121 -14.18 -11.51 8.97
N GLU A 122 -13.40 -12.54 8.71
CA GLU A 122 -13.16 -13.66 9.60
C GLU A 122 -11.68 -13.75 9.96
N ALA A 123 -11.38 -14.23 11.15
CA ALA A 123 -10.00 -14.51 11.55
C ALA A 123 -9.35 -15.52 10.59
N GLY A 124 -8.08 -15.32 10.28
CA GLY A 124 -7.32 -16.11 9.31
C GLY A 124 -7.40 -15.59 7.86
N MET A 125 -8.32 -14.66 7.55
CA MET A 125 -8.29 -13.99 6.25
C MET A 125 -7.02 -13.14 6.10
N THR A 126 -6.46 -13.11 4.89
CA THR A 126 -5.25 -12.35 4.57
C THR A 126 -5.54 -11.31 3.49
N PHE A 127 -4.92 -10.13 3.63
CA PHE A 127 -5.11 -8.98 2.75
C PHE A 127 -3.79 -8.32 2.42
N ALA A 128 -3.58 -7.96 1.16
CA ALA A 128 -2.58 -6.97 0.77
C ALA A 128 -3.21 -5.57 0.89
N CYS A 129 -2.59 -4.72 1.70
CA CYS A 129 -2.97 -3.33 1.86
C CYS A 129 -1.88 -2.46 1.25
N GLU A 130 -2.22 -1.70 0.21
CA GLU A 130 -1.25 -1.12 -0.72
C GLU A 130 -1.49 0.36 -1.06
N PRO A 131 -1.70 1.28 -0.10
CA PRO A 131 -1.91 2.67 -0.44
C PRO A 131 -0.72 3.24 -1.22
N LYS A 132 -1.00 3.64 -2.46
CA LYS A 132 -0.01 4.19 -3.39
C LYS A 132 -0.52 5.52 -3.96
N ILE A 133 0.35 6.50 -4.12
CA ILE A 133 0.04 7.82 -4.69
C ILE A 133 0.98 8.11 -5.85
N ALA A 134 0.41 8.32 -7.03
CA ALA A 134 1.14 8.85 -8.18
C ALA A 134 1.31 10.37 -8.01
N LEU A 135 2.55 10.83 -7.97
CA LEU A 135 2.91 12.24 -7.91
C LEU A 135 3.33 12.72 -9.30
N PRO A 136 2.50 13.53 -10.00
CA PRO A 136 2.82 14.00 -11.34
C PRO A 136 4.20 14.65 -11.42
N GLY A 137 5.01 14.20 -12.40
CA GLY A 137 6.37 14.69 -12.64
C GLY A 137 7.43 14.21 -11.64
N VAL A 138 7.06 13.34 -10.68
CA VAL A 138 7.96 12.84 -9.63
C VAL A 138 8.06 11.31 -9.67
N GLY A 139 6.94 10.61 -9.54
CA GLY A 139 6.91 9.15 -9.48
C GLY A 139 5.77 8.64 -8.61
N VAL A 140 5.87 7.40 -8.15
CA VAL A 140 4.89 6.78 -7.25
C VAL A 140 5.53 6.58 -5.89
N VAL A 141 4.80 6.96 -4.85
CA VAL A 141 5.14 6.66 -3.45
C VAL A 141 4.04 5.81 -2.83
N GLY A 142 4.38 5.05 -1.84
CA GLY A 142 3.42 4.27 -1.08
C GLY A 142 4.07 3.13 -0.32
N THR A 143 3.23 2.39 0.35
CA THR A 143 3.59 1.21 1.13
C THR A 143 2.72 0.04 0.70
N GLU A 144 3.16 -1.17 0.98
CA GLU A 144 2.33 -2.36 0.82
C GLU A 144 2.82 -3.45 1.74
N ASN A 145 1.89 -4.00 2.50
CA ASN A 145 2.14 -5.19 3.31
C ASN A 145 0.96 -6.14 3.26
N THR A 146 1.27 -7.43 3.39
CA THR A 146 0.27 -8.48 3.61
C THR A 146 -0.05 -8.57 5.10
N TYR A 147 -1.33 -8.56 5.42
CA TYR A 147 -1.87 -8.62 6.78
C TYR A 147 -2.76 -9.85 6.98
N GLU A 148 -2.77 -10.38 8.19
CA GLU A 148 -3.71 -11.41 8.65
C GLU A 148 -4.71 -10.80 9.61
N VAL A 149 -6.00 -11.04 9.41
CA VAL A 149 -7.06 -10.76 10.38
C VAL A 149 -6.91 -11.75 11.52
N VAL A 150 -6.54 -11.27 12.72
CA VAL A 150 -6.31 -12.10 13.87
C VAL A 150 -7.56 -12.17 14.77
N GLU A 151 -7.64 -13.18 15.64
CA GLU A 151 -8.78 -13.38 16.57
C GLU A 151 -9.09 -12.14 17.42
N GLN A 152 -8.06 -11.39 17.82
CA GLN A 152 -8.19 -10.23 18.69
C GLN A 152 -7.19 -9.14 18.31
N GLY A 153 -7.66 -7.88 18.29
CA GLY A 153 -6.84 -6.72 17.98
C GLY A 153 -6.77 -6.41 16.48
N ALA A 154 -5.90 -5.47 16.12
CA ALA A 154 -5.65 -5.06 14.75
C ALA A 154 -5.05 -6.21 13.91
N ALA A 155 -5.25 -6.18 12.60
CA ALA A 155 -4.64 -7.15 11.70
C ALA A 155 -3.10 -7.13 11.83
N ARG A 156 -2.51 -8.32 11.79
CA ARG A 156 -1.08 -8.54 11.98
C ARG A 156 -0.35 -8.53 10.65
N SER A 157 0.67 -7.69 10.50
CA SER A 157 1.52 -7.74 9.30
C SER A 157 2.31 -9.04 9.24
N LEU A 158 2.29 -9.70 8.08
CA LEU A 158 3.04 -10.91 7.74
C LEU A 158 4.35 -10.58 7.00
N THR A 159 4.44 -9.42 6.35
CA THR A 159 5.58 -9.03 5.51
C THR A 159 6.48 -7.98 6.15
N GLY A 160 6.32 -7.77 7.46
CA GLY A 160 7.10 -6.82 8.26
C GLY A 160 6.45 -5.43 8.31
N ASN A 161 7.04 -4.55 9.11
CA ASN A 161 6.48 -3.23 9.44
C ASN A 161 7.45 -2.09 9.05
N ILE A 162 8.19 -2.26 7.96
CA ILE A 162 9.05 -1.17 7.46
C ILE A 162 8.13 -0.21 6.70
N LEU A 163 7.78 0.89 7.35
CA LEU A 163 6.94 1.96 6.82
C LEU A 163 7.71 3.29 6.72
N ASP A 164 9.04 3.24 6.67
CA ASP A 164 9.88 4.41 6.50
C ASP A 164 10.40 4.49 5.06
N LEU A 165 10.31 5.67 4.45
CA LEU A 165 10.92 5.92 3.15
C LEU A 165 12.43 5.79 3.24
N GLN A 166 12.99 4.82 2.54
CA GLN A 166 14.43 4.55 2.54
C GLN A 166 15.13 5.41 1.47
N CYS A 167 16.19 6.12 1.87
CA CYS A 167 17.05 6.83 0.94
C CYS A 167 18.34 6.02 0.70
N ILE A 168 18.64 5.72 -0.57
CA ILE A 168 19.86 5.04 -0.98
C ILE A 168 20.83 6.09 -1.50
N ARG A 169 22.04 6.09 -0.97
CA ARG A 169 23.16 6.96 -1.41
C ARG A 169 24.33 6.06 -1.80
N ASP A 170 25.12 6.51 -2.76
CA ASP A 170 26.40 5.87 -3.13
C ASP A 170 27.41 5.97 -1.99
#